data_d1070890876637ad7e55d29269e4cdbc
#
_entry.id   d1070890876637ad7e55d29269e4cdbc
#
_cell.length_a   1.000
_cell.length_b   1.000
_cell.length_c   1.000
_cell.angle_alpha   90.00
_cell.angle_beta   90.00
_cell.angle_gamma   90.00
#
_symmetry.space_group_name_H-M   'P 1'
#
loop_
_entity.id
_entity.type
_entity.pdbx_description
1 polymer ?
#
loop_
_entity_poly.entity_id
_entity_poly.type
_entity_poly.pdbx_seq_one_letter_code
_entity_poly.pdbx_strand_id
1 'polypeptide(L)'
;MDVDDVLSNLRVVGVPTKSAIYIWGYNHSGQTARKGKECHLRIPKSLPPKLFKLGNGKSLRWTDIACGREHTAAVASDGSLFTWGANEFGQLGDGTEESAKEPKKVKSLETEFVKSVSCGAHCTAAVAEPRKNDGTVSKSRLWVWGQNQGSDYPRLFWGAFTPNTVIKQVSCGAVHVMALSEDGLLQAWGYNEYGQLGRGRTSQGLQGARVLNAYARFLDDAPEQVKIVRVSCGEYHTAAISENGEVYTWGLGSMGQLGHCSLQSGDNELIPRRVVALDGIVVGDVSCGGVHSCAVTEGGALYAWGGGHVGQLGVGPQGGFFSCSLNGSDMLLRNVPVMVIPSGVRLATCGHSHTLVSMKDGRIYGWGYNSYGQAANEKSTYAWFPSPVDWCVGEVRRLAAGGGHSAVLTDACSLKDLCEFKLAETVNLSNAELIEDVASRTGADALARLCGKVREHLDKEGECEFLEKQVAEEVKTTAS
;
A
#
# COMPACT_ATOMS: atom_id res chain seq x y z
N MET A 1 21.49 -28.67 14.14
CA MET A 1 20.87 -27.71 15.05
C MET A 1 19.61 -28.38 15.55
N ASP A 2 19.49 -28.56 16.84
CA ASP A 2 18.33 -29.25 17.44
C ASP A 2 17.08 -28.33 17.31
N VAL A 3 15.89 -28.90 17.08
CA VAL A 3 14.65 -28.17 16.96
C VAL A 3 14.35 -27.32 18.21
N ASP A 4 14.76 -27.85 19.39
CA ASP A 4 14.61 -27.12 20.65
C ASP A 4 15.55 -25.91 20.77
N ASP A 5 16.74 -25.95 20.17
CA ASP A 5 17.64 -24.79 20.08
C ASP A 5 17.10 -23.70 19.15
N VAL A 6 16.45 -24.09 18.04
CA VAL A 6 15.77 -23.15 17.15
C VAL A 6 14.59 -22.50 17.84
N LEU A 7 13.78 -23.29 18.57
CA LEU A 7 12.63 -22.79 19.31
C LEU A 7 13.01 -21.85 20.46
N SER A 8 14.11 -22.15 21.17
CA SER A 8 14.61 -21.29 22.26
C SER A 8 15.13 -19.96 21.72
N ASN A 9 15.86 -19.97 20.59
CA ASN A 9 16.35 -18.77 19.92
C ASN A 9 15.22 -17.92 19.34
N LEU A 10 14.14 -18.52 18.82
CA LEU A 10 12.95 -17.81 18.35
C LEU A 10 12.22 -17.08 19.49
N ARG A 11 12.20 -17.64 20.70
CA ARG A 11 11.66 -16.98 21.90
C ARG A 11 12.50 -15.78 22.34
N VAL A 12 13.81 -15.86 22.19
CA VAL A 12 14.74 -14.76 22.55
C VAL A 12 14.68 -13.60 21.56
N VAL A 13 14.43 -13.86 20.28
CA VAL A 13 14.40 -12.83 19.21
C VAL A 13 13.07 -12.06 19.17
N GLY A 14 12.05 -12.49 19.94
CA GLY A 14 10.77 -11.78 20.03
C GLY A 14 10.01 -11.72 18.69
N VAL A 15 10.14 -12.76 17.85
CA VAL A 15 9.37 -12.88 16.61
C VAL A 15 7.88 -12.92 16.96
N PRO A 16 7.05 -12.03 16.38
CA PRO A 16 5.63 -11.99 16.74
C PRO A 16 4.97 -13.28 16.29
N THR A 17 4.50 -14.07 17.27
CA THR A 17 3.81 -15.34 17.02
C THR A 17 2.38 -15.17 16.49
N LYS A 18 1.90 -13.92 16.31
CA LYS A 18 0.50 -13.63 15.96
C LYS A 18 0.32 -12.76 14.72
N SER A 19 1.18 -11.80 14.45
CA SER A 19 1.19 -10.98 13.25
C SER A 19 2.47 -10.15 13.18
N ALA A 20 2.89 -9.76 11.97
CA ALA A 20 4.06 -8.90 11.74
C ALA A 20 3.73 -7.75 10.78
N ILE A 21 4.36 -6.60 11.01
CA ILE A 21 4.41 -5.50 10.05
C ILE A 21 5.79 -5.49 9.43
N TYR A 22 5.87 -5.64 8.11
CA TYR A 22 7.06 -5.39 7.32
C TYR A 22 6.93 -4.03 6.67
N ILE A 23 8.00 -3.22 6.70
CA ILE A 23 7.99 -1.86 6.16
C ILE A 23 9.33 -1.55 5.49
N TRP A 24 9.29 -0.78 4.39
CA TRP A 24 10.46 -0.41 3.62
C TRP A 24 10.21 0.85 2.78
N GLY A 25 11.22 1.34 2.08
CA GLY A 25 11.17 2.54 1.25
C GLY A 25 11.78 3.76 1.94
N TYR A 26 11.31 4.95 1.59
CA TYR A 26 11.76 6.24 2.08
C TYR A 26 11.55 6.40 3.59
N ASN A 27 12.53 7.00 4.29
CA ASN A 27 12.54 7.09 5.77
C ASN A 27 13.02 8.45 6.30
N HIS A 28 12.98 9.50 5.53
CA HIS A 28 13.50 10.82 5.97
C HIS A 28 12.77 11.32 7.23
N SER A 29 11.45 11.24 7.24
CA SER A 29 10.58 11.65 8.35
C SER A 29 10.41 10.56 9.44
N GLY A 30 11.03 9.39 9.26
CA GLY A 30 10.89 8.24 10.18
C GLY A 30 9.73 7.32 9.88
N GLN A 31 9.08 7.46 8.71
CA GLN A 31 7.87 6.69 8.33
C GLN A 31 8.06 5.17 8.26
N THR A 32 9.31 4.67 8.22
CA THR A 32 9.61 3.24 8.34
C THR A 32 9.95 2.81 9.77
N ALA A 33 9.79 3.68 10.77
CA ALA A 33 10.09 3.45 12.19
C ALA A 33 11.51 2.93 12.45
N ARG A 34 12.52 3.38 11.67
CA ARG A 34 13.91 2.99 11.83
C ARG A 34 14.74 4.17 12.34
N LYS A 35 15.50 3.91 13.40
CA LYS A 35 16.54 4.82 13.91
C LYS A 35 17.84 4.57 13.14
N GLY A 36 18.39 5.58 12.51
CA GLY A 36 19.67 5.49 11.83
C GLY A 36 19.86 6.61 10.82
N LYS A 37 21.03 6.64 10.20
CA LYS A 37 21.36 7.58 9.12
C LYS A 37 20.80 7.15 7.75
N GLU A 38 20.22 5.93 7.66
CA GLU A 38 19.65 5.41 6.43
C GLU A 38 18.35 6.15 6.10
N CYS A 39 18.39 6.98 5.05
CA CYS A 39 17.23 7.72 4.57
C CYS A 39 16.21 6.84 3.84
N HIS A 40 16.53 5.59 3.56
CA HIS A 40 15.65 4.63 2.87
C HIS A 40 16.05 3.18 3.14
N LEU A 41 15.07 2.29 3.05
CA LEU A 41 15.24 0.83 3.16
C LEU A 41 14.83 0.19 1.83
N ARG A 42 15.76 -0.49 1.17
CA ARG A 42 15.50 -1.10 -0.14
C ARG A 42 14.78 -2.46 -0.06
N ILE A 43 14.78 -3.08 1.10
CA ILE A 43 14.15 -4.38 1.36
C ILE A 43 13.20 -4.31 2.55
N PRO A 44 12.12 -5.11 2.57
CA PRO A 44 11.23 -5.22 3.72
C PRO A 44 11.96 -5.60 5.00
N LYS A 45 11.65 -4.91 6.09
CA LYS A 45 12.14 -5.26 7.44
C LYS A 45 10.98 -5.28 8.42
N SER A 46 10.88 -6.33 9.24
CA SER A 46 9.86 -6.45 10.26
C SER A 46 10.05 -5.40 11.36
N LEU A 47 8.96 -4.85 11.88
CA LEU A 47 8.98 -3.94 13.02
C LEU A 47 9.02 -4.74 14.33
N PRO A 48 10.06 -4.57 15.16
CA PRO A 48 10.16 -5.28 16.44
C PRO A 48 9.08 -4.78 17.41
N PRO A 49 8.41 -5.68 18.16
CA PRO A 49 7.34 -5.33 19.10
C PRO A 49 7.72 -4.29 20.16
N LYS A 50 9.00 -4.24 20.55
CA LYS A 50 9.53 -3.26 21.51
C LYS A 50 9.36 -1.79 21.11
N LEU A 51 9.23 -1.51 19.81
CA LEU A 51 9.00 -0.14 19.31
C LEU A 51 7.67 0.44 19.78
N PHE A 52 6.67 -0.42 20.01
CA PHE A 52 5.34 0.01 20.37
C PHE A 52 5.15 0.26 21.87
N LYS A 53 6.21 0.09 22.68
CA LYS A 53 6.27 0.37 24.14
C LYS A 53 5.06 -0.20 24.92
N LEU A 54 4.66 -1.42 24.57
CA LEU A 54 3.59 -2.12 25.23
C LEU A 54 4.04 -2.57 26.62
N GLY A 55 3.28 -2.22 27.66
CA GLY A 55 3.57 -2.63 29.02
C GLY A 55 3.52 -4.16 29.17
N ASN A 56 4.44 -4.71 29.99
CA ASN A 56 4.43 -6.09 30.51
C ASN A 56 4.19 -7.20 29.48
N GLY A 57 5.06 -7.33 28.47
CA GLY A 57 5.10 -8.53 27.64
C GLY A 57 3.87 -8.83 26.77
N LYS A 58 2.95 -7.89 26.61
CA LYS A 58 1.80 -8.05 25.73
C LYS A 58 2.24 -8.02 24.28
N SER A 59 2.13 -9.13 23.56
CA SER A 59 2.20 -9.15 22.11
C SER A 59 0.88 -8.66 21.52
N LEU A 60 0.88 -7.57 20.77
CA LEU A 60 -0.27 -7.13 19.98
C LEU A 60 -0.35 -7.92 18.68
N ARG A 61 -1.57 -8.28 18.30
CA ARG A 61 -1.88 -8.66 16.92
C ARG A 61 -2.30 -7.39 16.18
N TRP A 62 -1.81 -7.21 14.96
CA TRP A 62 -2.16 -6.09 14.10
C TRP A 62 -3.38 -6.46 13.25
N THR A 63 -4.27 -5.52 13.03
CA THR A 63 -5.52 -5.72 12.27
C THR A 63 -5.58 -4.86 11.02
N ASP A 64 -4.94 -3.67 11.03
CA ASP A 64 -4.92 -2.78 9.89
C ASP A 64 -3.63 -1.96 9.84
N ILE A 65 -3.24 -1.49 8.63
CA ILE A 65 -2.10 -0.63 8.39
C ILE A 65 -2.39 0.28 7.20
N ALA A 66 -1.98 1.54 7.29
CA ALA A 66 -2.08 2.53 6.22
C ALA A 66 -0.79 3.34 6.11
N CYS A 67 -0.39 3.64 4.88
CA CYS A 67 0.73 4.50 4.55
C CYS A 67 0.21 5.77 3.89
N GLY A 68 0.55 6.94 4.45
CA GLY A 68 0.32 8.23 3.84
C GLY A 68 1.50 8.67 2.97
N ARG A 69 1.60 9.96 2.67
CA ARG A 69 2.74 10.47 1.89
C ARG A 69 4.06 10.19 2.60
N GLU A 70 4.17 10.58 3.88
CA GLU A 70 5.38 10.42 4.71
C GLU A 70 5.05 10.03 6.16
N HIS A 71 3.87 9.46 6.41
CA HIS A 71 3.51 8.93 7.72
C HIS A 71 2.85 7.57 7.58
N THR A 72 2.80 6.84 8.68
CA THR A 72 2.24 5.50 8.75
C THR A 72 1.33 5.39 9.97
N ALA A 73 0.25 4.65 9.85
CA ALA A 73 -0.66 4.33 10.93
C ALA A 73 -0.93 2.82 10.98
N ALA A 74 -1.01 2.25 12.19
CA ALA A 74 -1.33 0.83 12.39
C ALA A 74 -2.33 0.65 13.54
N VAL A 75 -3.27 -0.24 13.33
CA VAL A 75 -4.32 -0.60 14.29
C VAL A 75 -4.01 -1.95 14.91
N ALA A 76 -4.04 -2.02 16.22
CA ALA A 76 -3.88 -3.26 16.96
C ALA A 76 -5.23 -3.94 17.26
N SER A 77 -5.21 -5.25 17.54
CA SER A 77 -6.40 -6.06 17.83
C SER A 77 -7.17 -5.62 19.07
N ASP A 78 -6.54 -4.84 19.93
CA ASP A 78 -7.20 -4.21 21.08
C ASP A 78 -7.86 -2.88 20.72
N GLY A 79 -7.86 -2.48 19.45
CA GLY A 79 -8.38 -1.21 18.94
C GLY A 79 -7.48 -0.01 19.21
N SER A 80 -6.25 -0.21 19.68
CA SER A 80 -5.28 0.88 19.84
C SER A 80 -4.73 1.30 18.48
N LEU A 81 -4.67 2.61 18.25
CA LEU A 81 -4.07 3.21 17.05
C LEU A 81 -2.66 3.73 17.36
N PHE A 82 -1.72 3.42 16.48
CA PHE A 82 -0.35 3.93 16.52
C PHE A 82 -0.05 4.68 15.23
N THR A 83 0.65 5.81 15.34
CA THR A 83 1.06 6.66 14.21
C THR A 83 2.52 7.05 14.34
N TRP A 84 3.22 7.24 13.20
CA TRP A 84 4.62 7.69 13.14
C TRP A 84 4.97 8.25 11.76
N GLY A 85 6.10 8.94 11.65
CA GLY A 85 6.54 9.61 10.44
C GLY A 85 6.42 11.13 10.54
N ALA A 86 6.16 11.79 9.41
CA ALA A 86 5.98 13.24 9.31
C ALA A 86 4.75 13.72 10.08
N ASN A 87 4.85 14.93 10.66
CA ASN A 87 3.77 15.52 11.47
C ASN A 87 3.60 17.04 11.29
N GLU A 88 4.17 17.63 10.27
CA GLU A 88 4.12 19.08 10.01
C GLU A 88 2.72 19.67 9.94
N PHE A 89 1.71 18.84 9.76
CA PHE A 89 0.29 19.20 9.67
C PHE A 89 -0.56 18.56 10.77
N GLY A 90 0.05 17.98 11.81
CA GLY A 90 -0.65 17.28 12.88
C GLY A 90 -1.22 15.92 12.46
N GLN A 91 -0.76 15.32 11.35
CA GLN A 91 -1.30 14.07 10.81
C GLN A 91 -1.08 12.84 11.71
N LEU A 92 -0.21 12.91 12.72
CA LEU A 92 -0.04 11.85 13.71
C LEU A 92 -1.12 11.88 14.80
N GLY A 93 -1.81 13.01 15.02
CA GLY A 93 -2.92 13.11 15.97
C GLY A 93 -2.48 13.06 17.44
N ASP A 94 -1.24 13.41 17.74
CA ASP A 94 -0.66 13.41 19.09
C ASP A 94 -0.69 14.79 19.77
N GLY A 95 -1.26 15.79 19.10
CA GLY A 95 -1.38 17.17 19.57
C GLY A 95 -0.10 17.99 19.38
N THR A 96 0.77 17.55 18.50
CA THR A 96 1.99 18.25 18.12
C THR A 96 2.11 18.31 16.60
N GLU A 97 3.05 19.12 16.11
CA GLU A 97 3.49 19.14 14.71
C GLU A 97 4.89 18.53 14.55
N GLU A 98 5.39 17.84 15.58
CA GLU A 98 6.71 17.22 15.57
C GLU A 98 6.67 15.81 14.98
N SER A 99 7.52 15.56 13.98
CA SER A 99 7.66 14.22 13.36
C SER A 99 8.13 13.17 14.38
N ALA A 100 7.63 11.95 14.25
CA ALA A 100 7.94 10.84 15.15
C ALA A 100 8.63 9.69 14.41
N LYS A 101 9.89 9.41 14.77
CA LYS A 101 10.67 8.29 14.21
C LYS A 101 10.32 6.92 14.81
N GLU A 102 9.48 6.88 15.80
CA GLU A 102 8.98 5.66 16.44
C GLU A 102 7.45 5.71 16.54
N PRO A 103 6.78 4.55 16.48
CA PRO A 103 5.34 4.48 16.69
C PRO A 103 4.92 5.12 18.02
N LYS A 104 3.98 6.05 17.95
CA LYS A 104 3.33 6.66 19.12
C LYS A 104 1.86 6.24 19.16
N LYS A 105 1.37 5.84 20.33
CA LYS A 105 -0.04 5.57 20.54
C LYS A 105 -0.84 6.87 20.54
N VAL A 106 -1.94 6.91 19.78
CA VAL A 106 -2.85 8.06 19.72
C VAL A 106 -3.75 8.04 20.97
N LYS A 107 -3.32 8.77 22.01
CA LYS A 107 -3.97 8.77 23.32
C LYS A 107 -5.39 9.33 23.32
N SER A 108 -5.68 10.29 22.47
CA SER A 108 -7.01 10.90 22.32
C SER A 108 -8.10 9.91 21.87
N LEU A 109 -7.71 8.75 21.33
CA LEU A 109 -8.62 7.65 20.95
C LEU A 109 -8.59 6.47 21.92
N GLU A 110 -8.07 6.61 23.13
CA GLU A 110 -8.03 5.50 24.12
C GLU A 110 -9.42 5.01 24.57
N THR A 111 -10.42 5.89 24.52
CA THR A 111 -11.82 5.54 24.80
C THR A 111 -12.56 4.92 23.61
N GLU A 112 -11.91 4.85 22.47
CA GLU A 112 -12.45 4.30 21.24
C GLU A 112 -11.76 2.97 20.88
N PHE A 113 -12.48 2.09 20.23
CA PHE A 113 -11.98 0.90 19.57
C PHE A 113 -11.84 1.18 18.08
N VAL A 114 -10.62 1.47 17.61
CA VAL A 114 -10.36 1.73 16.20
C VAL A 114 -10.46 0.43 15.42
N LYS A 115 -11.27 0.43 14.34
CA LYS A 115 -11.47 -0.72 13.44
C LYS A 115 -10.61 -0.65 12.18
N SER A 116 -10.50 0.55 11.60
CA SER A 116 -9.71 0.77 10.39
C SER A 116 -9.16 2.19 10.36
N VAL A 117 -8.09 2.37 9.59
CA VAL A 117 -7.39 3.65 9.41
C VAL A 117 -7.06 3.86 7.94
N SER A 118 -7.09 5.12 7.51
CA SER A 118 -6.62 5.54 6.19
C SER A 118 -5.76 6.78 6.32
N CYS A 119 -4.63 6.80 5.62
CA CYS A 119 -3.68 7.89 5.58
C CYS A 119 -3.70 8.54 4.20
N GLY A 120 -3.88 9.85 4.16
CA GLY A 120 -3.74 10.67 2.95
C GLY A 120 -2.33 11.26 2.81
N ALA A 121 -2.19 12.34 2.02
CA ALA A 121 -0.89 12.99 1.95
C ALA A 121 -0.46 13.57 3.30
N HIS A 122 -1.34 14.33 3.93
CA HIS A 122 -1.06 15.07 5.17
C HIS A 122 -2.24 14.99 6.16
N CYS A 123 -3.12 14.01 6.02
CA CYS A 123 -4.24 13.79 6.92
C CYS A 123 -4.38 12.30 7.24
N THR A 124 -5.11 12.05 8.32
CA THR A 124 -5.44 10.68 8.75
C THR A 124 -6.92 10.64 9.11
N ALA A 125 -7.57 9.54 8.79
CA ALA A 125 -8.94 9.26 9.18
C ALA A 125 -9.05 7.85 9.75
N ALA A 126 -9.90 7.68 10.77
CA ALA A 126 -10.13 6.40 11.41
C ALA A 126 -11.62 6.15 11.64
N VAL A 127 -12.02 4.90 11.45
CA VAL A 127 -13.34 4.42 11.85
C VAL A 127 -13.19 3.72 13.19
N ALA A 128 -13.93 4.16 14.19
CA ALA A 128 -13.83 3.64 15.54
C ALA A 128 -15.22 3.50 16.20
N GLU A 129 -15.30 2.71 17.24
CA GLU A 129 -16.48 2.53 18.08
C GLU A 129 -16.15 2.87 19.52
N PRO A 130 -17.05 3.54 20.28
CA PRO A 130 -16.82 3.75 21.69
C PRO A 130 -16.60 2.45 22.45
N ARG A 131 -15.58 2.41 23.31
CA ARG A 131 -15.38 1.30 24.23
C ARG A 131 -16.45 1.37 25.32
N LYS A 132 -17.37 0.41 25.33
CA LYS A 132 -18.39 0.29 26.38
C LYS A 132 -18.01 -0.82 27.32
N ASN A 133 -18.27 -0.58 28.62
CA ASN A 133 -18.02 -1.56 29.68
C ASN A 133 -19.06 -2.69 29.72
N ASP A 134 -20.17 -2.55 28.99
CA ASP A 134 -21.34 -3.44 29.05
C ASP A 134 -21.45 -4.43 27.87
N GLY A 135 -20.45 -4.46 26.97
CA GLY A 135 -20.45 -5.36 25.82
C GLY A 135 -21.45 -5.02 24.71
N THR A 136 -22.21 -3.93 24.83
CA THR A 136 -23.13 -3.51 23.77
C THR A 136 -22.35 -2.92 22.59
N VAL A 137 -22.70 -3.35 21.35
CA VAL A 137 -22.12 -2.82 20.12
C VAL A 137 -22.54 -1.35 19.97
N SER A 138 -21.57 -0.49 19.91
CA SER A 138 -21.77 0.95 19.71
C SER A 138 -21.66 1.28 18.22
N LYS A 139 -22.34 2.35 17.80
CA LYS A 139 -22.29 2.80 16.40
C LYS A 139 -20.89 3.28 16.03
N SER A 140 -20.45 2.97 14.82
CA SER A 140 -19.16 3.42 14.32
C SER A 140 -19.13 4.94 14.16
N ARG A 141 -18.00 5.54 14.49
CA ARG A 141 -17.71 6.95 14.43
C ARG A 141 -16.56 7.20 13.49
N LEU A 142 -16.59 8.31 12.78
CA LEU A 142 -15.51 8.74 11.91
C LEU A 142 -14.70 9.84 12.61
N TRP A 143 -13.40 9.61 12.71
CA TRP A 143 -12.43 10.52 13.27
C TRP A 143 -11.49 10.99 12.18
N VAL A 144 -11.20 12.30 12.12
CA VAL A 144 -10.33 12.91 11.10
C VAL A 144 -9.41 13.95 11.73
N TRP A 145 -8.17 14.05 11.21
CA TRP A 145 -7.19 15.04 11.67
C TRP A 145 -6.09 15.28 10.63
N GLY A 146 -5.25 16.28 10.88
CA GLY A 146 -4.18 16.69 9.97
C GLY A 146 -4.58 17.86 9.07
N GLN A 147 -3.85 18.04 7.97
CA GLN A 147 -4.07 19.13 7.02
C GLN A 147 -5.51 19.16 6.53
N ASN A 148 -6.06 20.36 6.38
CA ASN A 148 -7.44 20.61 5.93
C ASN A 148 -8.54 20.09 6.88
N GLN A 149 -8.17 19.47 8.00
CA GLN A 149 -9.10 19.05 9.06
C GLN A 149 -9.09 20.05 10.23
N GLY A 150 -8.13 21.00 10.20
CA GLY A 150 -8.00 22.07 11.20
C GLY A 150 -7.68 21.57 12.60
N SER A 151 -6.99 20.43 12.72
CA SER A 151 -6.64 19.86 14.00
C SER A 151 -5.45 18.92 13.92
N ASP A 152 -4.56 19.05 14.87
CA ASP A 152 -3.47 18.17 15.26
C ASP A 152 -3.90 17.00 16.17
N TYR A 153 -5.19 16.99 16.56
CA TYR A 153 -5.85 15.90 17.30
C TYR A 153 -6.97 15.27 16.48
N PRO A 154 -7.27 13.97 16.66
CA PRO A 154 -8.48 13.33 16.15
C PRO A 154 -9.73 14.13 16.55
N ARG A 155 -10.50 14.55 15.55
CA ARG A 155 -11.81 15.18 15.74
C ARG A 155 -12.90 14.28 15.21
N LEU A 156 -13.96 14.15 16.01
CA LEU A 156 -15.15 13.44 15.60
C LEU A 156 -15.79 14.19 14.42
N PHE A 157 -15.95 13.49 13.31
CA PHE A 157 -16.57 14.03 12.12
C PHE A 157 -18.10 13.90 12.24
N TRP A 158 -18.77 15.04 12.43
CA TRP A 158 -20.22 15.16 12.46
C TRP A 158 -20.78 15.45 11.06
N GLY A 159 -20.37 14.67 10.04
CA GLY A 159 -20.88 14.83 8.69
C GLY A 159 -22.37 14.47 8.58
N ALA A 160 -22.86 14.52 7.35
CA ALA A 160 -24.25 14.29 7.02
C ALA A 160 -24.75 12.84 7.18
N PHE A 161 -23.94 11.95 7.74
CA PHE A 161 -24.45 10.65 8.15
C PHE A 161 -25.46 10.82 9.28
N THR A 162 -26.60 10.16 9.16
CA THR A 162 -27.56 10.12 10.26
C THR A 162 -26.91 9.50 11.51
N PRO A 163 -27.38 9.81 12.71
CA PRO A 163 -26.83 9.24 13.94
C PRO A 163 -26.83 7.69 13.98
N ASN A 164 -27.57 7.06 13.06
CA ASN A 164 -27.71 5.61 12.97
C ASN A 164 -26.86 4.97 11.86
N THR A 165 -26.17 5.77 11.05
CA THR A 165 -25.35 5.24 9.94
C THR A 165 -24.10 4.54 10.46
N VAL A 166 -23.86 3.32 9.99
CA VAL A 166 -22.65 2.57 10.28
C VAL A 166 -21.64 2.84 9.17
N ILE A 167 -20.47 3.36 9.53
CA ILE A 167 -19.38 3.60 8.60
C ILE A 167 -18.64 2.29 8.36
N LYS A 168 -18.58 1.88 7.10
CA LYS A 168 -17.90 0.66 6.65
C LYS A 168 -16.44 0.90 6.31
N GLN A 169 -16.15 2.00 5.61
CA GLN A 169 -14.82 2.29 5.08
C GLN A 169 -14.58 3.80 5.04
N VAL A 170 -13.31 4.18 5.24
CA VAL A 170 -12.82 5.52 4.94
C VAL A 170 -11.61 5.40 4.01
N SER A 171 -11.49 6.32 3.06
CA SER A 171 -10.34 6.42 2.15
C SER A 171 -9.89 7.87 2.04
N CYS A 172 -8.62 8.11 2.31
CA CYS A 172 -7.97 9.41 2.24
C CYS A 172 -7.13 9.49 0.97
N GLY A 173 -7.38 10.51 0.16
CA GLY A 173 -6.50 10.91 -0.94
C GLY A 173 -5.47 11.95 -0.49
N ALA A 174 -4.80 12.61 -1.45
CA ALA A 174 -3.86 13.66 -1.07
C ALA A 174 -4.55 14.86 -0.41
N VAL A 175 -5.71 15.24 -0.91
CA VAL A 175 -6.40 16.49 -0.56
C VAL A 175 -7.90 16.32 -0.30
N HIS A 176 -8.43 15.12 -0.40
CA HIS A 176 -9.85 14.81 -0.18
C HIS A 176 -10.01 13.49 0.57
N VAL A 177 -11.17 13.30 1.15
CA VAL A 177 -11.52 12.09 1.92
C VAL A 177 -12.92 11.64 1.51
N MET A 178 -13.06 10.31 1.40
CA MET A 178 -14.33 9.63 1.15
C MET A 178 -14.66 8.72 2.32
N ALA A 179 -15.90 8.71 2.75
CA ALA A 179 -16.43 7.75 3.71
C ALA A 179 -17.61 7.00 3.11
N LEU A 180 -17.61 5.69 3.29
CA LEU A 180 -18.63 4.77 2.80
C LEU A 180 -19.38 4.15 3.96
N SER A 181 -20.71 4.23 3.92
CA SER A 181 -21.58 3.55 4.88
C SER A 181 -21.87 2.10 4.48
N GLU A 182 -22.38 1.29 5.41
CA GLU A 182 -22.85 -0.08 5.10
C GLU A 182 -24.00 -0.09 4.09
N ASP A 183 -24.83 0.97 4.08
CA ASP A 183 -25.94 1.14 3.13
C ASP A 183 -25.46 1.46 1.71
N GLY A 184 -24.16 1.67 1.51
CA GLY A 184 -23.59 2.03 0.21
C GLY A 184 -23.59 3.51 -0.12
N LEU A 185 -23.82 4.38 0.88
CA LEU A 185 -23.81 5.83 0.71
C LEU A 185 -22.39 6.37 0.82
N LEU A 186 -22.00 7.27 -0.08
CA LEU A 186 -20.71 7.95 -0.08
C LEU A 186 -20.87 9.38 0.44
N GLN A 187 -19.94 9.76 1.32
CA GLN A 187 -19.72 11.14 1.70
C GLN A 187 -18.30 11.56 1.36
N ALA A 188 -18.17 12.80 0.87
CA ALA A 188 -16.90 13.34 0.40
C ALA A 188 -16.67 14.74 0.94
N TRP A 189 -15.40 15.05 1.29
CA TRP A 189 -14.98 16.40 1.68
C TRP A 189 -13.49 16.61 1.36
N GLY A 190 -13.09 17.88 1.39
CA GLY A 190 -11.75 18.32 1.04
C GLY A 190 -11.73 19.18 -0.22
N TYR A 191 -10.62 19.23 -0.91
CA TYR A 191 -10.47 19.94 -2.18
C TYR A 191 -11.31 19.31 -3.30
N ASN A 192 -11.74 20.15 -4.24
CA ASN A 192 -12.59 19.73 -5.35
C ASN A 192 -12.30 20.49 -6.65
N GLU A 193 -11.07 20.90 -6.87
CA GLU A 193 -10.69 21.68 -8.07
C GLU A 193 -10.84 20.87 -9.36
N TYR A 194 -10.73 19.56 -9.27
CA TYR A 194 -10.84 18.61 -10.39
C TYR A 194 -12.14 17.80 -10.37
N GLY A 195 -13.06 18.09 -9.45
CA GLY A 195 -14.29 17.30 -9.30
C GLY A 195 -14.15 16.03 -8.49
N GLN A 196 -13.04 15.81 -7.77
CA GLN A 196 -12.73 14.57 -7.03
C GLN A 196 -13.74 14.22 -5.94
N LEU A 197 -14.62 15.15 -5.55
CA LEU A 197 -15.74 14.88 -4.64
C LEU A 197 -16.98 14.32 -5.33
N GLY A 198 -17.04 14.29 -6.69
CA GLY A 198 -18.15 13.71 -7.44
C GLY A 198 -19.48 14.49 -7.36
N ARG A 199 -19.44 15.81 -7.18
CA ARG A 199 -20.64 16.64 -6.93
C ARG A 199 -21.25 17.30 -8.16
N GLY A 200 -20.72 17.05 -9.34
CA GLY A 200 -21.12 17.71 -10.60
C GLY A 200 -20.66 19.15 -10.73
N ARG A 201 -19.75 19.60 -9.85
CA ARG A 201 -19.16 20.93 -9.88
C ARG A 201 -17.79 20.93 -9.23
N THR A 202 -16.95 21.86 -9.63
CA THR A 202 -15.67 22.15 -8.97
C THR A 202 -15.85 23.20 -7.88
N SER A 203 -14.91 23.31 -6.95
CA SER A 203 -14.80 24.42 -6.00
C SER A 203 -13.33 24.78 -5.84
N GLN A 204 -13.03 26.09 -5.87
CA GLN A 204 -11.68 26.59 -5.64
C GLN A 204 -11.42 26.80 -4.15
N GLY A 205 -10.26 26.34 -3.69
CA GLY A 205 -9.73 26.57 -2.36
C GLY A 205 -10.42 25.84 -1.21
N LEU A 206 -9.87 26.02 -0.02
CA LEU A 206 -10.34 25.43 1.24
C LEU A 206 -11.66 26.03 1.76
N GLN A 207 -12.09 27.16 1.23
CA GLN A 207 -13.31 27.84 1.66
C GLN A 207 -14.55 27.09 1.18
N GLY A 208 -15.17 26.37 2.06
CA GLY A 208 -16.37 25.60 1.82
C GLY A 208 -16.22 24.10 1.97
N ALA A 209 -15.08 23.63 2.41
CA ALA A 209 -14.82 22.22 2.76
C ALA A 209 -15.66 21.70 3.93
N ARG A 210 -16.52 22.48 4.52
CA ARG A 210 -17.61 21.98 5.37
C ARG A 210 -18.64 21.33 4.48
N VAL A 211 -18.46 20.06 4.38
CA VAL A 211 -19.34 19.00 3.95
C VAL A 211 -20.79 19.45 3.83
N LEU A 212 -21.20 19.59 2.62
CA LEU A 212 -22.60 19.52 2.29
C LEU A 212 -22.86 18.09 1.80
N ASN A 213 -23.88 17.47 2.36
CA ASN A 213 -24.45 16.18 1.97
C ASN A 213 -24.44 15.99 0.47
N ALA A 214 -23.40 15.40 -0.07
CA ALA A 214 -23.39 15.03 -1.46
C ALA A 214 -23.32 13.51 -1.53
N TYR A 215 -24.48 12.91 -1.71
CA TYR A 215 -24.52 11.62 -2.36
C TYR A 215 -23.80 11.78 -3.69
N ALA A 216 -22.86 10.93 -4.00
CA ALA A 216 -22.25 10.90 -5.32
C ALA A 216 -23.42 10.78 -6.32
N ARG A 217 -23.57 11.75 -7.21
CA ARG A 217 -24.57 11.68 -8.27
C ARG A 217 -23.94 10.88 -9.39
N PHE A 218 -24.49 9.73 -9.69
CA PHE A 218 -24.07 8.94 -10.83
C PHE A 218 -24.65 9.56 -12.12
N LEU A 219 -23.83 9.57 -13.17
CA LEU A 219 -24.26 9.98 -14.50
C LEU A 219 -25.32 9.03 -15.03
N ASP A 220 -26.23 9.61 -15.76
CA ASP A 220 -27.40 9.05 -16.46
C ASP A 220 -27.30 7.56 -16.81
N ASP A 221 -28.43 6.88 -16.74
CA ASP A 221 -28.74 5.49 -17.01
C ASP A 221 -28.67 4.50 -15.82
N ALA A 222 -28.32 4.95 -14.61
CA ALA A 222 -28.59 4.14 -13.42
C ALA A 222 -30.06 4.40 -12.97
N PRO A 223 -31.00 3.53 -13.29
CA PRO A 223 -32.42 3.76 -12.98
C PRO A 223 -32.74 3.69 -11.50
N GLU A 224 -31.82 3.24 -10.67
CA GLU A 224 -31.96 3.12 -9.21
C GLU A 224 -30.64 3.39 -8.51
N GLN A 225 -30.68 3.68 -7.21
CA GLN A 225 -29.52 4.02 -6.38
C GLN A 225 -28.44 2.95 -6.50
N VAL A 226 -27.29 3.30 -7.11
CA VAL A 226 -26.13 2.41 -7.18
C VAL A 226 -25.55 2.26 -5.77
N LYS A 227 -25.62 1.07 -5.24
CA LYS A 227 -25.04 0.75 -3.94
C LYS A 227 -23.55 0.51 -4.08
N ILE A 228 -22.76 1.36 -3.43
CA ILE A 228 -21.31 1.25 -3.42
C ILE A 228 -20.86 0.31 -2.30
N VAL A 229 -19.89 -0.53 -2.62
CA VAL A 229 -19.32 -1.51 -1.66
C VAL A 229 -17.86 -1.24 -1.34
N ARG A 230 -17.13 -0.49 -2.19
CA ARG A 230 -15.75 -0.08 -1.98
C ARG A 230 -15.48 1.30 -2.56
N VAL A 231 -14.50 2.01 -1.97
CA VAL A 231 -14.02 3.29 -2.45
C VAL A 231 -12.52 3.41 -2.26
N SER A 232 -11.83 4.04 -3.20
CA SER A 232 -10.41 4.36 -3.12
C SER A 232 -10.16 5.77 -3.62
N CYS A 233 -9.41 6.55 -2.85
CA CYS A 233 -8.99 7.91 -3.19
C CYS A 233 -7.52 7.89 -3.63
N GLY A 234 -7.24 8.48 -4.79
CA GLY A 234 -5.91 8.78 -5.26
C GLY A 234 -5.48 10.20 -4.88
N GLU A 235 -4.51 10.77 -5.60
CA GLU A 235 -4.07 12.14 -5.30
C GLU A 235 -5.19 13.16 -5.57
N TYR A 236 -5.78 13.13 -6.78
CA TYR A 236 -6.84 14.04 -7.21
C TYR A 236 -7.99 13.33 -7.94
N HIS A 237 -8.10 12.01 -7.81
CA HIS A 237 -9.18 11.23 -8.40
C HIS A 237 -9.71 10.20 -7.40
N THR A 238 -10.86 9.67 -7.71
CA THR A 238 -11.56 8.69 -6.86
C THR A 238 -12.07 7.55 -7.72
N ALA A 239 -12.03 6.34 -7.20
CA ALA A 239 -12.68 5.17 -7.78
C ALA A 239 -13.60 4.50 -6.75
N ALA A 240 -14.70 3.93 -7.24
CA ALA A 240 -15.65 3.18 -6.43
C ALA A 240 -16.12 1.92 -7.17
N ILE A 241 -16.53 0.91 -6.41
CA ILE A 241 -17.11 -0.32 -6.93
C ILE A 241 -18.54 -0.46 -6.43
N SER A 242 -19.47 -0.75 -7.35
CA SER A 242 -20.84 -1.10 -7.01
C SER A 242 -20.95 -2.54 -6.48
N GLU A 243 -22.09 -2.88 -5.88
CA GLU A 243 -22.37 -4.26 -5.44
C GLU A 243 -22.39 -5.29 -6.60
N ASN A 244 -22.56 -4.81 -7.83
CA ASN A 244 -22.49 -5.64 -9.05
C ASN A 244 -21.07 -5.79 -9.61
N GLY A 245 -20.06 -5.19 -8.96
CA GLY A 245 -18.66 -5.24 -9.41
C GLY A 245 -18.33 -4.25 -10.52
N GLU A 246 -19.18 -3.26 -10.81
CA GLU A 246 -18.92 -2.20 -11.77
C GLU A 246 -18.00 -1.14 -11.16
N VAL A 247 -17.05 -0.64 -11.95
CA VAL A 247 -16.10 0.39 -11.53
C VAL A 247 -16.55 1.77 -12.00
N TYR A 248 -16.57 2.73 -11.11
CA TYR A 248 -16.82 4.14 -11.37
C TYR A 248 -15.61 4.96 -10.97
N THR A 249 -15.24 5.96 -11.80
CA THR A 249 -14.12 6.86 -11.53
C THR A 249 -14.51 8.31 -11.80
N TRP A 250 -13.89 9.25 -11.07
CA TRP A 250 -14.09 10.69 -11.22
C TRP A 250 -12.93 11.49 -10.63
N GLY A 251 -12.90 12.80 -10.89
CA GLY A 251 -11.84 13.71 -10.52
C GLY A 251 -10.91 14.01 -11.68
N LEU A 252 -9.62 14.15 -11.40
CA LEU A 252 -8.59 14.49 -12.39
C LEU A 252 -8.38 13.32 -13.38
N GLY A 253 -8.44 13.64 -14.69
CA GLY A 253 -8.28 12.67 -15.79
C GLY A 253 -7.06 12.87 -16.68
N SER A 254 -6.24 13.90 -16.43
CA SER A 254 -5.16 14.36 -17.32
C SER A 254 -4.11 13.31 -17.70
N MET A 255 -3.95 12.27 -16.88
CA MET A 255 -2.99 11.18 -17.11
C MET A 255 -3.69 9.86 -17.46
N GLY A 256 -4.97 9.90 -17.84
CA GLY A 256 -5.76 8.70 -18.15
C GLY A 256 -6.18 7.87 -16.93
N GLN A 257 -5.95 8.34 -15.70
CA GLN A 257 -6.22 7.62 -14.46
C GLN A 257 -7.70 7.30 -14.21
N LEU A 258 -8.61 7.90 -15.00
CA LEU A 258 -10.04 7.61 -14.95
C LEU A 258 -10.45 6.39 -15.82
N GLY A 259 -9.66 6.04 -16.84
CA GLY A 259 -9.91 4.84 -17.66
C GLY A 259 -11.05 4.96 -18.69
N HIS A 260 -11.45 6.18 -19.12
CA HIS A 260 -12.64 6.43 -19.94
C HIS A 260 -12.38 6.53 -21.46
N CYS A 261 -11.21 6.10 -21.93
CA CYS A 261 -10.88 6.13 -23.37
C CYS A 261 -11.00 7.54 -24.02
N SER A 262 -10.89 8.61 -23.23
CA SER A 262 -10.86 9.95 -23.77
C SER A 262 -9.57 10.16 -24.56
N LEU A 263 -9.68 10.61 -25.80
CA LEU A 263 -8.53 11.00 -26.65
C LEU A 263 -8.06 12.43 -26.32
N GLN A 264 -8.84 13.17 -25.56
CA GLN A 264 -8.48 14.51 -25.10
C GLN A 264 -7.87 14.37 -23.70
N SER A 265 -6.58 14.53 -23.61
CA SER A 265 -5.90 14.58 -22.33
C SER A 265 -6.39 15.79 -21.55
N GLY A 266 -7.01 15.57 -20.40
CA GLY A 266 -7.41 16.63 -19.51
C GLY A 266 -8.90 16.67 -19.13
N ASP A 267 -9.70 15.74 -19.59
CA ASP A 267 -11.12 15.67 -19.21
C ASP A 267 -11.29 15.20 -17.77
N ASN A 268 -11.57 16.15 -16.88
CA ASN A 268 -11.95 15.84 -15.51
C ASN A 268 -13.40 15.37 -15.47
N GLU A 269 -13.67 14.30 -14.72
CA GLU A 269 -15.04 13.88 -14.47
C GLU A 269 -15.53 14.46 -13.14
N LEU A 270 -16.56 15.27 -13.21
CA LEU A 270 -17.11 15.96 -12.05
C LEU A 270 -18.12 15.12 -11.25
N ILE A 271 -18.54 14.01 -11.83
CA ILE A 271 -19.46 13.02 -11.24
C ILE A 271 -18.95 11.63 -11.51
N PRO A 272 -19.28 10.62 -10.68
CA PRO A 272 -18.91 9.25 -10.94
C PRO A 272 -19.35 8.78 -12.32
N ARG A 273 -18.41 8.31 -13.12
CA ARG A 273 -18.64 7.76 -14.45
C ARG A 273 -18.16 6.30 -14.51
N ARG A 274 -18.98 5.41 -15.10
CA ARG A 274 -18.65 4.00 -15.24
C ARG A 274 -17.48 3.79 -16.22
N VAL A 275 -16.56 2.91 -15.86
CA VAL A 275 -15.42 2.53 -16.71
C VAL A 275 -15.88 1.43 -17.67
N VAL A 276 -16.38 1.84 -18.83
CA VAL A 276 -16.98 0.94 -19.85
C VAL A 276 -16.02 -0.14 -20.34
N ALA A 277 -14.71 0.11 -20.34
CA ALA A 277 -13.70 -0.88 -20.73
C ALA A 277 -13.63 -2.10 -19.78
N LEU A 278 -14.28 -2.03 -18.61
CA LEU A 278 -14.43 -3.14 -17.67
C LEU A 278 -15.84 -3.76 -17.67
N ASP A 279 -16.68 -3.40 -18.62
CA ASP A 279 -18.03 -3.95 -18.70
C ASP A 279 -18.02 -5.47 -18.87
N GLY A 280 -18.87 -6.15 -18.12
CA GLY A 280 -18.93 -7.61 -18.05
C GLY A 280 -17.83 -8.27 -17.19
N ILE A 281 -16.95 -7.48 -16.58
CA ILE A 281 -15.90 -7.95 -15.66
C ILE A 281 -16.29 -7.56 -14.23
N VAL A 282 -16.49 -8.56 -13.37
CA VAL A 282 -16.82 -8.34 -11.96
C VAL A 282 -15.54 -7.99 -11.20
N VAL A 283 -15.42 -6.75 -10.77
CA VAL A 283 -14.28 -6.23 -10.00
C VAL A 283 -14.57 -6.33 -8.51
N GLY A 284 -13.64 -6.94 -7.76
CA GLY A 284 -13.75 -7.13 -6.30
C GLY A 284 -13.00 -6.08 -5.49
N ASP A 285 -11.93 -5.48 -6.05
CA ASP A 285 -11.13 -4.46 -5.36
C ASP A 285 -10.57 -3.41 -6.33
N VAL A 286 -10.38 -2.17 -5.84
CA VAL A 286 -9.83 -1.05 -6.61
C VAL A 286 -8.90 -0.24 -5.73
N SER A 287 -7.79 0.23 -6.30
CA SER A 287 -6.84 1.11 -5.62
C SER A 287 -6.37 2.23 -6.55
N CYS A 288 -6.39 3.45 -6.02
CA CYS A 288 -5.94 4.67 -6.69
C CYS A 288 -4.60 5.13 -6.12
N GLY A 289 -3.64 5.43 -7.01
CA GLY A 289 -2.35 6.03 -6.68
C GLY A 289 -2.30 7.53 -6.95
N GLY A 290 -1.10 8.08 -7.19
CA GLY A 290 -0.95 9.51 -7.55
C GLY A 290 -1.65 9.81 -8.87
N VAL A 291 -1.24 9.13 -9.94
CA VAL A 291 -1.75 9.35 -11.31
C VAL A 291 -2.13 8.05 -12.02
N HIS A 292 -2.31 6.97 -11.30
CA HIS A 292 -2.69 5.66 -11.84
C HIS A 292 -3.74 4.98 -10.95
N SER A 293 -4.41 4.01 -11.52
CA SER A 293 -5.41 3.20 -10.87
C SER A 293 -5.19 1.72 -11.19
N CYS A 294 -5.59 0.83 -10.31
CA CYS A 294 -5.63 -0.59 -10.56
C CYS A 294 -6.94 -1.21 -10.04
N ALA A 295 -7.34 -2.33 -10.63
CA ALA A 295 -8.51 -3.10 -10.24
C ALA A 295 -8.16 -4.59 -10.22
N VAL A 296 -8.65 -5.28 -9.19
CA VAL A 296 -8.55 -6.74 -9.05
C VAL A 296 -9.94 -7.33 -9.28
N THR A 297 -10.05 -8.24 -10.23
CA THR A 297 -11.31 -8.94 -10.49
C THR A 297 -11.56 -10.04 -9.46
N GLU A 298 -12.80 -10.51 -9.31
CA GLU A 298 -13.11 -11.66 -8.46
C GLU A 298 -12.35 -12.93 -8.92
N GLY A 299 -12.10 -13.05 -10.22
CA GLY A 299 -11.25 -14.12 -10.79
C GLY A 299 -9.77 -14.00 -10.43
N GLY A 300 -9.34 -12.86 -9.89
CA GLY A 300 -7.94 -12.58 -9.50
C GLY A 300 -7.08 -12.05 -10.65
N ALA A 301 -7.67 -11.50 -11.73
CA ALA A 301 -6.91 -10.73 -12.72
C ALA A 301 -6.68 -9.30 -12.23
N LEU A 302 -5.52 -8.74 -12.56
CA LEU A 302 -5.16 -7.35 -12.28
C LEU A 302 -5.21 -6.54 -13.57
N TYR A 303 -5.93 -5.44 -13.51
CA TYR A 303 -5.92 -4.37 -14.51
C TYR A 303 -5.28 -3.10 -13.94
N ALA A 304 -4.54 -2.35 -14.77
CA ALA A 304 -3.97 -1.06 -14.39
C ALA A 304 -4.16 -0.06 -15.53
N TRP A 305 -4.30 1.24 -15.18
CA TRP A 305 -4.43 2.33 -16.14
C TRP A 305 -3.97 3.66 -15.52
N GLY A 306 -3.83 4.69 -16.36
CA GLY A 306 -3.33 5.99 -15.97
C GLY A 306 -1.89 6.24 -16.40
N GLY A 307 -1.17 7.09 -15.69
CA GLY A 307 0.23 7.42 -15.93
C GLY A 307 1.16 6.25 -15.68
N GLY A 308 2.09 6.00 -16.60
CA GLY A 308 3.03 4.88 -16.57
C GLY A 308 4.51 5.25 -16.66
N HIS A 309 4.82 6.55 -16.56
CA HIS A 309 6.14 7.13 -16.87
C HIS A 309 7.31 6.67 -15.97
N VAL A 310 7.01 6.06 -14.82
CA VAL A 310 8.01 5.47 -13.91
C VAL A 310 7.81 3.98 -13.69
N GLY A 311 7.02 3.34 -14.56
CA GLY A 311 6.78 1.89 -14.51
C GLY A 311 5.61 1.45 -13.62
N GLN A 312 4.86 2.37 -12.98
CA GLN A 312 3.81 2.06 -11.99
C GLN A 312 2.64 1.23 -12.54
N LEU A 313 2.48 1.13 -13.86
CA LEU A 313 1.49 0.25 -14.48
C LEU A 313 1.94 -1.22 -14.60
N GLY A 314 3.24 -1.51 -14.57
CA GLY A 314 3.77 -2.88 -14.65
C GLY A 314 3.73 -3.50 -16.05
N VAL A 315 3.52 -2.72 -17.11
CA VAL A 315 3.38 -3.18 -18.50
C VAL A 315 4.63 -2.97 -19.36
N GLY A 316 5.74 -2.58 -18.74
CA GLY A 316 7.02 -2.32 -19.42
C GLY A 316 7.16 -0.89 -19.95
N PRO A 317 8.39 -0.54 -20.38
CA PRO A 317 8.73 0.80 -20.89
C PRO A 317 8.24 1.05 -22.30
N GLN A 318 7.91 0.02 -23.07
CA GLN A 318 7.41 0.17 -24.44
C GLN A 318 5.89 0.29 -24.43
N GLY A 319 5.41 1.43 -24.91
CA GLY A 319 3.99 1.66 -25.16
C GLY A 319 3.48 0.67 -26.20
N GLY A 320 2.60 -0.26 -25.80
CA GLY A 320 1.70 -0.90 -26.77
C GLY A 320 0.88 0.18 -27.48
N PHE A 321 0.33 -0.09 -28.60
CA PHE A 321 -0.40 0.64 -29.67
C PHE A 321 -1.01 2.04 -29.40
N PHE A 322 -1.00 2.57 -28.18
CA PHE A 322 -1.57 3.88 -27.81
C PHE A 322 -0.61 4.67 -26.90
N SER A 323 0.57 5.04 -27.43
CA SER A 323 1.33 6.13 -26.83
C SER A 323 0.72 7.45 -27.34
N CYS A 324 0.04 8.21 -26.47
CA CYS A 324 -0.31 9.58 -26.79
C CYS A 324 0.92 10.47 -26.59
N SER A 325 1.48 10.97 -27.66
CA SER A 325 2.49 12.02 -27.60
C SER A 325 1.79 13.35 -27.34
N LEU A 326 1.90 13.85 -26.11
CA LEU A 326 1.55 15.23 -25.78
C LEU A 326 2.84 16.05 -25.75
N ASN A 327 2.97 16.99 -26.69
CA ASN A 327 4.10 17.93 -26.78
C ASN A 327 5.48 17.28 -26.95
N GLY A 328 5.59 16.19 -27.74
CA GLY A 328 6.89 15.61 -28.12
C GLY A 328 7.62 14.83 -27.03
N SER A 329 7.01 14.57 -25.90
CA SER A 329 7.48 13.60 -24.91
C SER A 329 6.63 12.32 -25.01
N ASP A 330 7.30 11.18 -25.21
CA ASP A 330 6.67 9.84 -25.17
C ASP A 330 6.21 9.53 -23.74
N MET A 331 5.09 10.11 -23.33
CA MET A 331 4.51 9.82 -22.03
C MET A 331 3.78 8.47 -22.10
N LEU A 332 4.31 7.49 -21.37
CA LEU A 332 3.66 6.20 -21.17
C LEU A 332 2.40 6.39 -20.33
N LEU A 333 1.25 6.48 -20.97
CA LEU A 333 -0.03 6.51 -20.30
C LEU A 333 -1.00 5.49 -20.92
N ARG A 334 -1.92 5.02 -20.09
CA ARG A 334 -3.02 4.15 -20.50
C ARG A 334 -4.33 4.77 -20.06
N ASN A 335 -5.07 5.29 -20.99
CA ASN A 335 -6.39 5.89 -20.73
C ASN A 335 -7.54 4.86 -20.70
N VAL A 336 -7.20 3.57 -20.79
CA VAL A 336 -8.09 2.44 -20.60
C VAL A 336 -7.41 1.37 -19.75
N PRO A 337 -8.18 0.60 -18.95
CA PRO A 337 -7.64 -0.54 -18.21
C PRO A 337 -6.93 -1.56 -19.10
N VAL A 338 -5.71 -1.93 -18.73
CA VAL A 338 -4.89 -2.94 -19.40
C VAL A 338 -4.62 -4.08 -18.41
N MET A 339 -4.79 -5.32 -18.85
CA MET A 339 -4.48 -6.49 -18.02
C MET A 339 -2.98 -6.61 -17.80
N VAL A 340 -2.56 -6.66 -16.53
CA VAL A 340 -1.15 -6.78 -16.10
C VAL A 340 -0.84 -8.20 -15.64
N ILE A 341 -1.73 -8.78 -14.83
CA ILE A 341 -1.62 -10.15 -14.31
C ILE A 341 -2.94 -10.86 -14.60
N PRO A 342 -2.92 -12.01 -15.31
CA PRO A 342 -4.17 -12.63 -15.77
C PRO A 342 -4.96 -13.36 -14.68
N SER A 343 -4.31 -13.77 -13.57
CA SER A 343 -4.99 -14.51 -12.49
C SER A 343 -4.14 -14.59 -11.22
N GLY A 344 -4.76 -15.04 -10.13
CA GLY A 344 -4.06 -15.36 -8.88
C GLY A 344 -3.78 -14.17 -7.96
N VAL A 345 -4.15 -12.96 -8.34
CA VAL A 345 -4.03 -11.78 -7.47
C VAL A 345 -5.10 -11.86 -6.37
N ARG A 346 -4.69 -11.54 -5.15
CA ARG A 346 -5.56 -11.45 -3.97
C ARG A 346 -5.80 -10.02 -3.54
N LEU A 347 -4.75 -9.21 -3.41
CA LEU A 347 -4.81 -7.80 -3.01
C LEU A 347 -3.92 -6.97 -3.92
N ALA A 348 -4.31 -5.75 -4.21
CA ALA A 348 -3.47 -4.76 -4.87
C ALA A 348 -3.57 -3.41 -4.16
N THR A 349 -2.49 -2.66 -4.13
CA THR A 349 -2.47 -1.29 -3.61
C THR A 349 -1.54 -0.41 -4.42
N CYS A 350 -1.99 0.79 -4.71
CA CYS A 350 -1.23 1.82 -5.39
C CYS A 350 -0.69 2.82 -4.37
N GLY A 351 0.63 3.05 -4.39
CA GLY A 351 1.23 4.22 -3.78
C GLY A 351 1.21 5.42 -4.73
N HIS A 352 1.94 6.49 -4.41
CA HIS A 352 2.00 7.66 -5.28
C HIS A 352 2.47 7.29 -6.70
N SER A 353 3.56 6.54 -6.82
CA SER A 353 4.18 6.19 -8.12
C SER A 353 4.68 4.73 -8.16
N HIS A 354 4.12 3.86 -7.35
CA HIS A 354 4.45 2.42 -7.33
C HIS A 354 3.21 1.60 -7.00
N THR A 355 3.27 0.32 -7.28
CA THR A 355 2.18 -0.62 -7.06
C THR A 355 2.70 -1.86 -6.35
N LEU A 356 1.94 -2.38 -5.39
CA LEU A 356 2.19 -3.64 -4.71
C LEU A 356 1.01 -4.58 -4.90
N VAL A 357 1.31 -5.87 -5.02
CA VAL A 357 0.32 -6.92 -5.19
C VAL A 357 0.67 -8.11 -4.33
N SER A 358 -0.31 -8.73 -3.70
CA SER A 358 -0.18 -10.06 -3.13
C SER A 358 -0.95 -11.09 -3.94
N MET A 359 -0.33 -12.24 -4.14
CA MET A 359 -0.93 -13.37 -4.83
C MET A 359 -1.65 -14.31 -3.83
N LYS A 360 -2.55 -15.14 -4.33
CA LYS A 360 -3.25 -16.16 -3.53
C LYS A 360 -2.31 -17.20 -2.93
N ASP A 361 -1.14 -17.40 -3.53
CA ASP A 361 -0.07 -18.29 -3.05
C ASP A 361 0.87 -17.64 -2.02
N GLY A 362 0.57 -16.41 -1.59
CA GLY A 362 1.33 -15.66 -0.59
C GLY A 362 2.50 -14.85 -1.14
N ARG A 363 2.88 -15.00 -2.42
CA ARG A 363 3.92 -14.17 -3.03
C ARG A 363 3.48 -12.71 -3.12
N ILE A 364 4.46 -11.80 -3.00
CA ILE A 364 4.24 -10.36 -3.13
C ILE A 364 5.07 -9.87 -4.31
N TYR A 365 4.51 -8.94 -5.08
CA TYR A 365 5.20 -8.27 -6.17
C TYR A 365 5.10 -6.76 -5.99
N GLY A 366 6.17 -6.04 -6.40
CA GLY A 366 6.23 -4.59 -6.40
C GLY A 366 6.81 -4.07 -7.71
N TRP A 367 6.34 -2.91 -8.16
CA TRP A 367 6.85 -2.23 -9.36
C TRP A 367 6.53 -0.75 -9.34
N GLY A 368 7.12 -0.01 -10.30
CA GLY A 368 7.02 1.43 -10.40
C GLY A 368 8.29 2.15 -9.96
N TYR A 369 8.14 3.37 -9.46
CA TYR A 369 9.23 4.16 -8.92
C TYR A 369 9.89 3.49 -7.73
N ASN A 370 11.23 3.41 -7.73
CA ASN A 370 11.98 2.62 -6.76
C ASN A 370 13.29 3.28 -6.28
N SER A 371 13.46 4.58 -6.47
CA SER A 371 14.69 5.27 -6.03
C SER A 371 14.97 5.12 -4.54
N TYR A 372 13.92 4.96 -3.74
CA TYR A 372 14.01 4.75 -2.30
C TYR A 372 13.84 3.28 -1.89
N GLY A 373 13.69 2.37 -2.86
CA GLY A 373 13.43 0.96 -2.61
C GLY A 373 11.96 0.60 -2.40
N GLN A 374 11.01 1.53 -2.60
CA GLN A 374 9.58 1.32 -2.28
C GLN A 374 8.91 0.18 -3.06
N ALA A 375 9.43 -0.19 -4.23
CA ALA A 375 9.00 -1.39 -4.96
C ALA A 375 9.76 -2.66 -4.54
N ALA A 376 10.61 -2.58 -3.50
CA ALA A 376 11.47 -3.65 -2.99
C ALA A 376 12.36 -4.32 -4.06
N ASN A 377 12.79 -3.58 -5.06
CA ASN A 377 13.76 -4.02 -6.05
C ASN A 377 15.13 -3.36 -5.73
N GLU A 378 16.12 -4.14 -5.38
CA GLU A 378 17.42 -3.65 -4.91
C GLU A 378 18.23 -2.93 -6.01
N LYS A 379 18.05 -3.31 -7.27
CA LYS A 379 18.98 -2.99 -8.38
C LYS A 379 18.54 -1.83 -9.27
N SER A 380 17.28 -1.42 -9.22
CA SER A 380 16.74 -0.50 -10.22
C SER A 380 16.04 0.72 -9.59
N THR A 381 16.19 1.89 -10.22
CA THR A 381 15.45 3.11 -9.90
C THR A 381 13.98 3.01 -10.32
N TYR A 382 13.70 2.21 -11.35
CA TYR A 382 12.36 1.94 -11.88
C TYR A 382 12.18 0.44 -12.09
N ALA A 383 11.13 -0.12 -11.53
CA ALA A 383 10.71 -1.49 -11.82
C ALA A 383 9.56 -1.43 -12.84
N TRP A 384 9.84 -1.73 -14.10
CA TRP A 384 8.88 -1.64 -15.20
C TRP A 384 7.89 -2.79 -15.28
N PHE A 385 8.20 -3.90 -14.61
CA PHE A 385 7.41 -5.12 -14.57
C PHE A 385 7.23 -5.58 -13.12
N PRO A 386 6.18 -6.36 -12.82
CA PRO A 386 6.04 -7.00 -11.53
C PRO A 386 7.31 -7.74 -11.11
N SER A 387 7.96 -7.26 -10.04
CA SER A 387 9.18 -7.84 -9.47
C SER A 387 8.87 -8.47 -8.12
N PRO A 388 9.37 -9.69 -7.80
CA PRO A 388 9.09 -10.32 -6.54
C PRO A 388 9.64 -9.49 -5.37
N VAL A 389 8.84 -9.39 -4.31
CA VAL A 389 9.23 -8.82 -3.03
C VAL A 389 9.54 -9.98 -2.10
N ASP A 390 10.81 -10.28 -1.96
CA ASP A 390 11.28 -11.30 -1.02
C ASP A 390 11.25 -10.74 0.43
N TRP A 391 11.46 -11.58 1.45
CA TRP A 391 11.61 -11.19 2.86
C TRP A 391 10.34 -10.92 3.67
N CYS A 392 9.14 -11.01 3.10
CA CYS A 392 7.91 -11.00 3.86
C CYS A 392 7.47 -12.42 4.18
N VAL A 393 7.31 -12.75 5.45
CA VAL A 393 6.94 -14.10 5.92
C VAL A 393 5.56 -14.06 6.55
N GLY A 394 4.74 -15.06 6.27
CA GLY A 394 3.38 -15.21 6.76
C GLY A 394 2.29 -14.87 5.73
N GLU A 395 1.05 -15.17 6.08
CA GLU A 395 -0.09 -14.89 5.22
C GLU A 395 -0.35 -13.38 5.14
N VAL A 396 -0.33 -12.80 3.94
CA VAL A 396 -0.56 -11.37 3.73
C VAL A 396 -2.00 -11.02 4.07
N ARG A 397 -2.21 -10.09 5.00
CA ARG A 397 -3.53 -9.58 5.39
C ARG A 397 -3.84 -8.24 4.77
N ARG A 398 -2.85 -7.35 4.73
CA ARG A 398 -2.95 -6.00 4.19
C ARG A 398 -1.69 -5.62 3.45
N LEU A 399 -1.87 -4.87 2.39
CA LEU A 399 -0.84 -4.11 1.71
C LEU A 399 -1.11 -2.63 1.93
N ALA A 400 -0.08 -1.84 2.15
CA ALA A 400 -0.17 -0.40 2.22
C ALA A 400 0.98 0.23 1.42
N ALA A 401 0.67 1.17 0.56
CA ALA A 401 1.64 1.90 -0.25
C ALA A 401 1.39 3.40 -0.10
N GLY A 402 2.43 4.13 0.26
CA GLY A 402 2.38 5.56 0.51
C GLY A 402 3.08 6.40 -0.56
N GLY A 403 3.57 7.57 -0.22
CA GLY A 403 4.33 8.43 -1.14
C GLY A 403 5.60 7.78 -1.64
N GLY A 404 6.46 7.35 -0.74
CA GLY A 404 7.74 6.73 -1.07
C GLY A 404 8.07 5.51 -0.21
N HIS A 405 7.12 4.97 0.56
CA HIS A 405 7.33 3.80 1.41
C HIS A 405 6.16 2.83 1.28
N SER A 406 6.40 1.61 1.73
CA SER A 406 5.49 0.48 1.60
C SER A 406 5.45 -0.32 2.88
N ALA A 407 4.32 -0.93 3.16
CA ALA A 407 4.17 -1.83 4.30
C ALA A 407 3.28 -3.03 3.96
N VAL A 408 3.54 -4.14 4.64
CA VAL A 408 2.76 -5.36 4.57
C VAL A 408 2.44 -5.83 5.98
N LEU A 409 1.18 -6.12 6.21
CA LEU A 409 0.73 -6.78 7.41
C LEU A 409 0.51 -8.26 7.11
N THR A 410 1.18 -9.13 7.88
CA THR A 410 1.02 -10.58 7.78
C THR A 410 0.40 -11.15 9.04
N ASP A 411 -0.34 -12.25 8.89
CA ASP A 411 -0.77 -13.06 10.02
C ASP A 411 0.35 -13.94 10.59
N ALA A 412 0.01 -14.66 11.67
CA ALA A 412 0.93 -15.57 12.34
C ALA A 412 1.65 -16.46 11.34
N CYS A 413 2.96 -16.45 11.43
CA CYS A 413 3.80 -17.40 10.73
C CYS A 413 3.58 -18.81 11.26
N SER A 414 3.52 -19.81 10.39
CA SER A 414 3.68 -21.20 10.79
C SER A 414 5.10 -21.40 11.36
N LEU A 415 5.32 -22.47 12.11
CA LEU A 415 6.67 -22.83 12.57
C LEU A 415 7.64 -22.96 11.38
N LYS A 416 7.13 -23.48 10.25
CA LYS A 416 7.85 -23.56 8.98
C LYS A 416 8.32 -22.17 8.51
N ASP A 417 7.44 -21.18 8.43
CA ASP A 417 7.77 -19.82 7.97
C ASP A 417 8.81 -19.17 8.89
N LEU A 418 8.71 -19.40 10.21
CA LEU A 418 9.69 -18.92 11.19
C LEU A 418 11.06 -19.55 11.02
N CYS A 419 11.10 -20.86 10.74
CA CYS A 419 12.34 -21.58 10.44
C CYS A 419 12.96 -21.08 9.12
N GLU A 420 12.15 -20.88 8.07
CA GLU A 420 12.60 -20.31 6.80
C GLU A 420 13.23 -18.94 6.99
N PHE A 421 12.54 -18.05 7.71
CA PHE A 421 13.04 -16.70 8.00
C PHE A 421 14.37 -16.75 8.78
N LYS A 422 14.46 -17.59 9.78
CA LYS A 422 15.68 -17.72 10.59
C LYS A 422 16.84 -18.31 9.82
N LEU A 423 16.57 -19.33 9.01
CA LEU A 423 17.56 -19.90 8.11
C LEU A 423 18.03 -18.89 7.05
N ALA A 424 17.10 -18.08 6.50
CA ALA A 424 17.43 -17.02 5.56
C ALA A 424 18.44 -16.00 6.11
N GLU A 425 18.36 -15.66 7.41
CA GLU A 425 19.34 -14.79 8.08
C GLU A 425 20.76 -15.43 8.16
N THR A 426 20.86 -16.73 8.05
CA THR A 426 22.13 -17.47 8.16
C THR A 426 22.70 -17.89 6.82
N VAL A 427 21.96 -17.72 5.72
CA VAL A 427 22.43 -18.09 4.37
C VAL A 427 23.65 -17.26 4.00
N ASN A 428 24.70 -17.97 3.62
CA ASN A 428 25.94 -17.39 3.10
C ASN A 428 26.51 -18.31 2.02
N LEU A 429 27.59 -17.88 1.41
CA LEU A 429 28.24 -18.59 0.30
C LEU A 429 28.64 -20.04 0.62
N SER A 430 28.96 -20.35 1.86
CA SER A 430 29.43 -21.67 2.27
C SER A 430 28.31 -22.69 2.58
N ASN A 431 27.08 -22.21 2.83
CA ASN A 431 25.98 -23.07 3.24
C ASN A 431 24.73 -22.98 2.32
N ALA A 432 24.76 -22.11 1.30
CA ALA A 432 23.61 -21.87 0.41
C ALA A 432 23.11 -23.15 -0.27
N GLU A 433 24.01 -24.02 -0.77
CA GLU A 433 23.62 -25.25 -1.47
C GLU A 433 22.91 -26.25 -0.53
N LEU A 434 23.42 -26.41 0.68
CA LEU A 434 22.83 -27.30 1.68
C LEU A 434 21.45 -26.81 2.11
N ILE A 435 21.31 -25.50 2.34
CA ILE A 435 20.04 -24.89 2.75
C ILE A 435 19.03 -24.94 1.60
N GLU A 436 19.46 -24.74 0.34
CA GLU A 436 18.61 -24.86 -0.85
C GLU A 436 18.02 -26.27 -1.02
N ASP A 437 18.83 -27.31 -0.82
CA ASP A 437 18.36 -28.70 -0.89
C ASP A 437 17.30 -28.98 0.19
N VAL A 438 17.56 -28.57 1.43
CA VAL A 438 16.60 -28.71 2.53
C VAL A 438 15.33 -27.89 2.26
N ALA A 439 15.47 -26.66 1.81
CA ALA A 439 14.33 -25.77 1.50
C ALA A 439 13.44 -26.36 0.38
N SER A 440 14.05 -26.88 -0.67
CA SER A 440 13.33 -27.53 -1.78
C SER A 440 12.56 -28.79 -1.34
N ARG A 441 13.14 -29.62 -0.48
CA ARG A 441 12.48 -30.82 0.07
C ARG A 441 11.34 -30.51 1.03
N THR A 442 11.42 -29.40 1.74
CA THR A 442 10.41 -28.97 2.71
C THR A 442 9.35 -28.04 2.11
N GLY A 443 9.49 -27.71 0.83
CA GLY A 443 8.62 -26.75 0.14
C GLY A 443 8.77 -25.32 0.68
N ALA A 444 9.97 -24.94 1.11
CA ALA A 444 10.36 -23.62 1.58
C ALA A 444 10.81 -22.74 0.40
N ASP A 445 9.87 -22.44 -0.53
CA ASP A 445 10.19 -21.85 -1.83
C ASP A 445 10.89 -20.48 -1.75
N ALA A 446 10.57 -19.68 -0.76
CA ALA A 446 11.21 -18.37 -0.56
C ALA A 446 12.68 -18.52 -0.17
N LEU A 447 12.97 -19.47 0.72
CA LEU A 447 14.32 -19.78 1.17
C LEU A 447 15.15 -20.42 0.04
N ALA A 448 14.56 -21.33 -0.75
CA ALA A 448 15.22 -21.94 -1.91
C ALA A 448 15.61 -20.87 -2.95
N ARG A 449 14.70 -19.95 -3.26
CA ARG A 449 14.99 -18.81 -4.16
C ARG A 449 16.10 -17.89 -3.65
N LEU A 450 16.15 -17.64 -2.34
CA LEU A 450 17.23 -16.86 -1.74
C LEU A 450 18.58 -17.55 -1.92
N CYS A 451 18.65 -18.85 -1.61
CA CYS A 451 19.87 -19.64 -1.78
C CYS A 451 20.32 -19.66 -3.24
N GLY A 452 19.41 -19.83 -4.19
CA GLY A 452 19.69 -19.73 -5.62
C GLY A 452 20.32 -18.40 -6.03
N LYS A 453 19.79 -17.28 -5.54
CA LYS A 453 20.36 -15.94 -5.80
C LYS A 453 21.77 -15.76 -5.21
N VAL A 454 22.01 -16.31 -4.03
CA VAL A 454 23.36 -16.28 -3.41
C VAL A 454 24.34 -17.07 -4.26
N ARG A 455 23.94 -18.21 -4.81
CA ARG A 455 24.77 -19.03 -5.73
C ARG A 455 25.02 -18.35 -7.06
N GLU A 456 24.00 -17.76 -7.69
CA GLU A 456 24.17 -16.99 -8.94
C GLU A 456 25.16 -15.82 -8.80
N HIS A 457 25.30 -15.25 -7.60
CA HIS A 457 26.32 -14.25 -7.30
C HIS A 457 27.73 -14.87 -7.25
N LEU A 458 27.83 -16.08 -6.71
CA LEU A 458 29.07 -16.85 -6.68
C LEU A 458 29.58 -17.20 -8.09
N ASP A 459 28.68 -17.68 -8.94
CA ASP A 459 29.04 -18.08 -10.29
C ASP A 459 29.58 -16.87 -11.07
N LYS A 460 29.00 -15.68 -10.89
CA LYS A 460 29.46 -14.44 -11.52
C LYS A 460 30.77 -13.90 -10.95
N GLU A 461 30.99 -13.99 -9.64
CA GLU A 461 32.27 -13.59 -9.03
C GLU A 461 33.36 -14.61 -9.35
N GLY A 462 33.04 -15.90 -9.39
CA GLY A 462 33.96 -16.96 -9.82
C GLY A 462 34.39 -16.87 -11.28
N GLU A 463 33.46 -16.48 -12.18
CA GLU A 463 33.79 -16.20 -13.59
C GLU A 463 34.68 -14.95 -13.72
N CYS A 464 34.45 -13.89 -12.94
CA CYS A 464 35.33 -12.72 -12.91
C CYS A 464 36.76 -13.07 -12.38
N GLU A 465 36.88 -13.80 -11.29
CA GLU A 465 38.19 -14.23 -10.79
C GLU A 465 38.92 -15.16 -11.76
N PHE A 466 38.17 -16.03 -12.47
CA PHE A 466 38.75 -16.92 -13.49
C PHE A 466 39.23 -16.13 -14.70
N LEU A 467 38.46 -15.15 -15.18
CA LEU A 467 38.84 -14.27 -16.27
C LEU A 467 40.01 -13.35 -15.90
N GLU A 468 40.05 -12.83 -14.69
CA GLU A 468 41.19 -12.03 -14.20
C GLU A 468 42.49 -12.86 -14.11
N LYS A 469 42.40 -14.14 -13.69
CA LYS A 469 43.53 -15.05 -13.67
C LYS A 469 43.99 -15.42 -15.09
N GLN A 470 43.07 -15.67 -16.04
CA GLN A 470 43.43 -15.92 -17.44
C GLN A 470 44.09 -14.70 -18.09
N VAL A 471 43.54 -13.49 -17.90
CA VAL A 471 44.14 -12.26 -18.41
C VAL A 471 45.53 -12.00 -17.78
N ALA A 472 45.71 -12.31 -16.50
CA ALA A 472 47.01 -12.17 -15.83
C ALA A 472 48.06 -13.19 -16.33
N GLU A 473 47.63 -14.40 -16.74
CA GLU A 473 48.51 -15.38 -17.37
C GLU A 473 48.86 -15.03 -18.83
N GLU A 474 47.89 -14.54 -19.63
CA GLU A 474 48.15 -14.07 -21.00
C GLU A 474 49.10 -12.87 -21.02
N VAL A 475 48.95 -11.90 -20.08
CA VAL A 475 49.88 -10.78 -19.97
C VAL A 475 51.28 -11.20 -19.58
N LYS A 476 51.46 -12.28 -18.78
CA LYS A 476 52.75 -12.83 -18.45
C LYS A 476 53.42 -13.58 -19.60
N THR A 477 52.62 -14.23 -20.46
CA THR A 477 53.13 -14.96 -21.64
C THR A 477 53.44 -14.03 -22.81
N THR A 478 52.89 -12.85 -22.89
CA THR A 478 53.21 -11.86 -23.93
C THR A 478 54.35 -10.92 -23.52
N ALA A 479 54.81 -10.96 -22.28
CA ALA A 479 55.95 -10.17 -21.77
C ALA A 479 57.27 -10.94 -21.65
N SER A 480 57.29 -12.24 -22.05
CA SER A 480 58.47 -13.08 -22.21
C SER A 480 58.76 -13.29 -23.70
#